data_215a4ceb036aa21c87ce470d74cb8dcf
#
_entry.id   215a4ceb036aa21c87ce470d74cb8dcf
#
_cell.length_a   1.000
_cell.length_b   1.000
_cell.length_c   1.000
_cell.angle_alpha   90.00
_cell.angle_beta   90.00
_cell.angle_gamma   90.00
#
_symmetry.space_group_name_H-M   'P 1'
#
loop_
_entity.id
_entity.type
_entity.pdbx_description
1 polymer ?
#
loop_
_entity_poly.entity_id
_entity_poly.type
_entity_poly.pdbx_seq_one_letter_code
_entity_poly.pdbx_strand_id
1 'polypeptide(L)'
;TDIKDDARYYRKWELCQKTNPQKIKTFDEAIKGADVLIALATPGPGTVTKEQIASMKDKAIVFTCANPIPEIWPHEAKEAGAFIVGTGRGDFPNQINNSVCFPGILKGALLVRAKKISDGMAIRCSHSIADYSEKKGINPDNIVVTMEDEDVFAQEAADVAMQAIKEGLNRVNMTWEEAYNAAKAEIKQCRSLTKKLMEEGFIKEPPKEMYTQAFEYAVEQIKKNRK
;
A
#
# COMPACT_ATOMS: atom_id res chain seq x y z
N THR A 1 16.59 -25.98 3.96
CA THR A 1 16.96 -25.00 4.98
C THR A 1 15.77 -24.74 5.88
N ASP A 2 15.90 -24.89 7.00
CA ASP A 2 15.40 -24.79 8.35
C ASP A 2 14.31 -23.73 8.69
N ILE A 3 13.63 -23.12 7.72
CA ILE A 3 12.44 -22.29 7.97
C ILE A 3 11.27 -23.12 8.51
N LYS A 4 11.29 -24.43 8.31
CA LYS A 4 10.28 -25.36 8.81
C LYS A 4 10.18 -25.36 10.33
N ASP A 5 11.32 -25.28 11.00
CA ASP A 5 11.43 -25.47 12.45
C ASP A 5 11.57 -24.13 13.20
N ASP A 6 11.62 -22.99 12.47
CA ASP A 6 11.69 -21.66 13.06
C ASP A 6 10.30 -20.99 13.06
N ALA A 7 9.72 -20.84 14.25
CA ALA A 7 8.41 -20.22 14.43
C ALA A 7 8.29 -18.81 13.83
N ARG A 8 9.41 -18.08 13.67
CA ARG A 8 9.43 -16.75 13.02
C ARG A 8 9.06 -16.80 11.54
N TYR A 9 9.28 -17.96 10.89
CA TYR A 9 9.04 -18.16 9.48
C TYR A 9 7.86 -19.06 9.15
N TYR A 10 6.96 -19.31 10.12
CA TYR A 10 5.83 -20.23 9.92
C TYR A 10 4.94 -19.89 8.71
N ARG A 11 4.71 -18.60 8.44
CA ARG A 11 3.95 -18.14 7.26
C ARG A 11 4.71 -18.42 5.96
N LYS A 12 6.03 -18.23 5.94
CA LYS A 12 6.87 -18.62 4.80
C LYS A 12 6.80 -20.11 4.54
N TRP A 13 6.86 -20.91 5.61
CA TRP A 13 6.76 -22.36 5.50
C TRP A 13 5.40 -22.79 4.97
N GLU A 14 4.31 -22.22 5.48
CA GLU A 14 2.95 -22.47 4.98
C GLU A 14 2.82 -22.12 3.48
N LEU A 15 3.38 -21.00 3.06
CA LEU A 15 3.40 -20.59 1.65
C LEU A 15 4.19 -21.57 0.80
N CYS A 16 5.37 -22.02 1.23
CA CYS A 16 6.19 -23.00 0.53
C CYS A 16 5.45 -24.33 0.32
N GLN A 17 4.56 -24.71 1.24
CA GLN A 17 3.79 -25.95 1.11
C GLN A 17 2.62 -25.84 0.11
N LYS A 18 2.11 -24.63 -0.12
CA LYS A 18 0.93 -24.35 -0.95
C LYS A 18 1.26 -23.84 -2.35
N THR A 19 2.49 -23.41 -2.58
CA THR A 19 2.93 -22.76 -3.82
C THR A 19 4.00 -23.56 -4.53
N ASN A 20 4.36 -23.13 -5.75
CA ASN A 20 5.40 -23.70 -6.57
C ASN A 20 5.26 -25.22 -6.80
N PRO A 21 4.10 -25.70 -7.31
CA PRO A 21 3.87 -27.13 -7.55
C PRO A 21 4.84 -27.72 -8.58
N GLN A 22 5.39 -26.86 -9.45
CA GLN A 22 6.37 -27.24 -10.49
C GLN A 22 7.80 -27.33 -9.97
N LYS A 23 8.03 -26.98 -8.69
CA LYS A 23 9.35 -26.98 -8.03
C LYS A 23 10.41 -26.17 -8.77
N ILE A 24 10.01 -25.00 -9.30
CA ILE A 24 10.91 -24.02 -9.92
C ILE A 24 11.96 -23.57 -8.90
N LYS A 25 13.22 -23.51 -9.30
CA LYS A 25 14.34 -23.31 -8.37
C LYS A 25 14.87 -21.88 -8.34
N THR A 26 14.74 -21.16 -9.43
CA THR A 26 15.31 -19.81 -9.57
C THR A 26 14.22 -18.76 -9.80
N PHE A 27 14.53 -17.53 -9.44
CA PHE A 27 13.61 -16.41 -9.68
C PHE A 27 13.45 -16.15 -11.18
N ASP A 28 14.52 -16.25 -11.96
CA ASP A 28 14.49 -16.03 -13.42
C ASP A 28 13.58 -17.04 -14.13
N GLU A 29 13.58 -18.29 -13.68
CA GLU A 29 12.65 -19.30 -14.20
C GLU A 29 11.20 -18.99 -13.79
N ALA A 30 11.00 -18.53 -12.57
CA ALA A 30 9.65 -18.26 -12.02
C ALA A 30 8.97 -17.04 -12.65
N ILE A 31 9.75 -15.98 -12.94
CA ILE A 31 9.22 -14.74 -13.47
C ILE A 31 8.91 -14.79 -14.96
N LYS A 32 9.60 -15.69 -15.69
CA LYS A 32 9.42 -15.84 -17.12
C LYS A 32 7.99 -16.21 -17.49
N GLY A 33 7.32 -15.33 -18.24
CA GLY A 33 5.94 -15.51 -18.63
C GLY A 33 4.92 -15.33 -17.51
N ALA A 34 5.32 -14.79 -16.36
CA ALA A 34 4.39 -14.45 -15.27
C ALA A 34 3.50 -13.26 -15.61
N ASP A 35 2.26 -13.28 -15.15
CA ASP A 35 1.32 -12.18 -15.32
C ASP A 35 1.53 -11.08 -14.28
N VAL A 36 1.93 -11.46 -13.05
CA VAL A 36 2.06 -10.55 -11.90
C VAL A 36 3.35 -10.84 -11.14
N LEU A 37 4.08 -9.79 -10.80
CA LEU A 37 5.17 -9.81 -9.84
C LEU A 37 4.76 -9.00 -8.59
N ILE A 38 4.87 -9.62 -7.42
CA ILE A 38 4.80 -8.93 -6.12
C ILE A 38 6.13 -9.18 -5.41
N ALA A 39 7.00 -8.15 -5.40
CA ALA A 39 8.28 -8.20 -4.73
C ALA A 39 8.18 -7.56 -3.34
N LEU A 40 8.59 -8.32 -2.32
CA LEU A 40 8.61 -7.94 -0.90
C LEU A 40 9.98 -8.38 -0.33
N ALA A 41 11.03 -8.12 -1.10
CA ALA A 41 12.36 -8.65 -0.87
C ALA A 41 13.32 -7.61 -0.24
N THR A 42 14.55 -7.62 -0.67
CA THR A 42 15.58 -6.71 -0.18
C THR A 42 15.45 -5.35 -0.84
N PRO A 43 15.45 -4.24 -0.07
CA PRO A 43 15.45 -2.90 -0.62
C PRO A 43 16.68 -2.66 -1.52
N GLY A 44 16.45 -1.95 -2.61
CA GLY A 44 17.49 -1.47 -3.51
C GLY A 44 17.23 -1.84 -4.98
N PRO A 45 17.54 -0.90 -5.91
CA PRO A 45 17.43 -1.16 -7.32
C PRO A 45 18.42 -2.26 -7.75
N GLY A 46 17.98 -3.11 -8.67
CA GLY A 46 18.76 -4.26 -9.15
C GLY A 46 18.46 -5.59 -8.45
N THR A 47 17.62 -5.59 -7.39
CA THR A 47 17.05 -6.82 -6.84
C THR A 47 16.10 -7.48 -7.85
N VAL A 48 15.39 -6.65 -8.63
CA VAL A 48 14.64 -7.03 -9.83
C VAL A 48 15.23 -6.27 -11.00
N THR A 49 15.50 -6.94 -12.13
CA THR A 49 16.15 -6.33 -13.30
C THR A 49 15.16 -6.04 -14.43
N LYS A 50 15.57 -5.16 -15.36
CA LYS A 50 14.77 -4.86 -16.57
C LYS A 50 14.56 -6.09 -17.43
N GLU A 51 15.57 -6.96 -17.54
CA GLU A 51 15.54 -8.21 -18.32
C GLU A 51 14.51 -9.19 -17.74
N GLN A 52 14.43 -9.26 -16.41
CA GLN A 52 13.43 -10.07 -15.72
C GLN A 52 12.01 -9.56 -16.00
N ILE A 53 11.78 -8.25 -15.90
CA ILE A 53 10.48 -7.64 -16.24
C ILE A 53 10.13 -7.87 -17.71
N ALA A 54 11.09 -7.67 -18.63
CA ALA A 54 10.87 -7.90 -20.07
C ALA A 54 10.55 -9.36 -20.41
N SER A 55 10.91 -10.32 -19.53
CA SER A 55 10.60 -11.75 -19.70
C SER A 55 9.17 -12.12 -19.26
N MET A 56 8.46 -11.24 -18.59
CA MET A 56 7.07 -11.43 -18.17
C MET A 56 6.13 -11.41 -19.37
N LYS A 57 4.86 -11.74 -19.15
CA LYS A 57 3.83 -11.61 -20.20
C LYS A 57 3.57 -10.15 -20.58
N ASP A 58 3.01 -9.99 -21.77
CA ASP A 58 2.42 -8.71 -22.17
C ASP A 58 1.39 -8.25 -21.13
N LYS A 59 1.35 -6.92 -20.88
CA LYS A 59 0.51 -6.29 -19.85
C LYS A 59 0.77 -6.78 -18.41
N ALA A 60 1.99 -7.15 -18.11
CA ALA A 60 2.37 -7.57 -16.76
C ALA A 60 2.12 -6.48 -15.70
N ILE A 61 1.74 -6.94 -14.51
CA ILE A 61 1.57 -6.09 -13.32
C ILE A 61 2.77 -6.30 -12.41
N VAL A 62 3.41 -5.20 -11.99
CA VAL A 62 4.64 -5.22 -11.21
C VAL A 62 4.48 -4.38 -9.95
N PHE A 63 4.45 -5.03 -8.79
CA PHE A 63 4.45 -4.38 -7.48
C PHE A 63 5.78 -4.61 -6.78
N THR A 64 6.54 -3.52 -6.58
CA THR A 64 7.83 -3.51 -5.89
C THR A 64 7.72 -2.72 -4.60
N CYS A 65 7.49 -3.45 -3.50
CA CYS A 65 6.99 -2.89 -2.24
C CYS A 65 8.09 -2.66 -1.20
N ALA A 66 9.37 -2.94 -1.50
CA ALA A 66 10.45 -2.69 -0.55
C ALA A 66 10.63 -1.19 -0.24
N ASN A 67 10.96 -0.89 1.00
CA ASN A 67 11.17 0.45 1.52
C ASN A 67 12.57 0.56 2.16
N PRO A 68 13.24 1.71 2.05
CA PRO A 68 12.83 2.96 1.40
C PRO A 68 13.04 2.98 -0.12
N ILE A 69 13.72 2.00 -0.69
CA ILE A 69 14.05 1.92 -2.12
C ILE A 69 13.40 0.66 -2.69
N PRO A 70 12.60 0.78 -3.77
CA PRO A 70 11.98 -0.38 -4.39
C PRO A 70 13.00 -1.31 -5.05
N GLU A 71 12.64 -2.55 -5.30
CA GLU A 71 13.49 -3.57 -5.92
C GLU A 71 13.87 -3.22 -7.37
N ILE A 72 13.02 -2.45 -8.05
CA ILE A 72 13.28 -1.76 -9.33
C ILE A 72 12.50 -0.45 -9.32
N TRP A 73 13.05 0.58 -9.95
CA TRP A 73 12.34 1.85 -10.05
C TRP A 73 11.14 1.78 -10.99
N PRO A 74 10.02 2.48 -10.71
CA PRO A 74 8.82 2.44 -11.54
C PRO A 74 9.06 2.78 -13.01
N HIS A 75 9.89 3.78 -13.28
CA HIS A 75 10.23 4.17 -14.65
C HIS A 75 11.02 3.07 -15.38
N GLU A 76 11.94 2.40 -14.70
CA GLU A 76 12.71 1.28 -15.26
C GLU A 76 11.82 0.07 -15.58
N ALA A 77 10.86 -0.25 -14.67
CA ALA A 77 9.91 -1.31 -14.91
C ALA A 77 8.97 -1.00 -16.08
N LYS A 78 8.52 0.25 -16.21
CA LYS A 78 7.72 0.72 -17.36
C LYS A 78 8.51 0.64 -18.66
N GLU A 79 9.75 1.11 -18.71
CA GLU A 79 10.65 1.00 -19.85
C GLU A 79 10.87 -0.46 -20.27
N ALA A 80 10.89 -1.39 -19.32
CA ALA A 80 11.01 -2.82 -19.58
C ALA A 80 9.72 -3.51 -20.04
N GLY A 81 8.60 -2.78 -20.15
CA GLY A 81 7.34 -3.27 -20.69
C GLY A 81 6.23 -3.58 -19.66
N ALA A 82 6.43 -3.28 -18.38
CA ALA A 82 5.38 -3.45 -17.39
C ALA A 82 4.19 -2.52 -17.69
N PHE A 83 2.98 -3.06 -17.68
CA PHE A 83 1.74 -2.30 -17.96
C PHE A 83 1.28 -1.52 -16.74
N ILE A 84 1.22 -2.17 -15.58
CA ILE A 84 0.91 -1.54 -14.29
C ILE A 84 2.12 -1.68 -13.38
N VAL A 85 2.55 -0.56 -12.79
CA VAL A 85 3.62 -0.56 -11.79
C VAL A 85 3.12 0.13 -10.53
N GLY A 86 3.32 -0.51 -9.38
CA GLY A 86 3.06 0.08 -8.07
C GLY A 86 4.24 -0.12 -7.12
N THR A 87 4.42 0.80 -6.19
CA THR A 87 5.48 0.74 -5.18
C THR A 87 4.94 0.94 -3.77
N GLY A 88 5.74 0.56 -2.76
CA GLY A 88 5.47 0.89 -1.36
C GLY A 88 5.64 2.38 -1.02
N ARG A 89 6.08 3.22 -1.97
CA ARG A 89 6.34 4.64 -1.76
C ARG A 89 5.11 5.49 -2.09
N GLY A 90 4.94 6.59 -1.31
CA GLY A 90 3.85 7.54 -1.52
C GLY A 90 4.15 8.67 -2.54
N ASP A 91 5.38 8.72 -3.06
CA ASP A 91 5.83 9.72 -4.02
C ASP A 91 5.81 9.23 -5.48
N PHE A 92 5.24 8.05 -5.71
CA PHE A 92 5.02 7.48 -7.05
C PHE A 92 3.53 7.19 -7.29
N PRO A 93 3.08 7.13 -8.54
CA PRO A 93 1.77 6.60 -8.89
C PRO A 93 1.56 5.17 -8.35
N ASN A 94 0.30 4.79 -8.14
CA ASN A 94 -0.05 3.46 -7.63
C ASN A 94 0.64 3.12 -6.30
N GLN A 95 0.39 3.94 -5.30
CA GLN A 95 0.93 3.78 -3.95
C GLN A 95 0.40 2.50 -3.28
N ILE A 96 1.14 1.40 -3.38
CA ILE A 96 0.86 0.15 -2.67
C ILE A 96 1.49 0.22 -1.28
N ASN A 97 1.01 1.15 -0.48
CA ASN A 97 1.52 1.43 0.85
C ASN A 97 0.47 1.12 1.91
N ASN A 98 0.89 0.56 3.03
CA ASN A 98 0.01 0.25 4.16
C ASN A 98 -0.65 1.49 4.78
N SER A 99 -0.19 2.70 4.50
CA SER A 99 -0.85 3.94 4.92
C SER A 99 -2.27 4.08 4.39
N VAL A 100 -2.59 3.50 3.23
CA VAL A 100 -3.95 3.54 2.66
C VAL A 100 -4.91 2.51 3.29
N CYS A 101 -4.43 1.61 4.13
CA CYS A 101 -5.22 0.58 4.80
C CYS A 101 -5.26 0.79 6.33
N PHE A 102 -4.14 1.17 6.95
CA PHE A 102 -3.99 1.21 8.40
C PHE A 102 -5.01 2.09 9.13
N PRO A 103 -5.31 3.32 8.66
CA PRO A 103 -6.27 4.17 9.35
C PRO A 103 -7.66 3.53 9.46
N GLY A 104 -8.15 2.98 8.35
CA GLY A 104 -9.46 2.37 8.29
C GLY A 104 -9.57 1.08 9.10
N ILE A 105 -8.62 0.16 8.96
CA ILE A 105 -8.66 -1.13 9.67
C ILE A 105 -8.56 -0.96 11.19
N LEU A 106 -7.67 -0.07 11.65
CA LEU A 106 -7.53 0.20 13.09
C LEU A 106 -8.78 0.91 13.62
N LYS A 107 -9.29 1.90 12.89
CA LYS A 107 -10.50 2.63 13.30
C LYS A 107 -11.71 1.70 13.38
N GLY A 108 -11.94 0.86 12.39
CA GLY A 108 -13.04 -0.12 12.41
C GLY A 108 -12.95 -1.09 13.60
N ALA A 109 -11.75 -1.61 13.88
CA ALA A 109 -11.53 -2.46 15.03
C ALA A 109 -11.81 -1.74 16.37
N LEU A 110 -11.39 -0.48 16.50
CA LEU A 110 -11.60 0.33 17.70
C LEU A 110 -13.05 0.71 17.92
N LEU A 111 -13.79 1.06 16.87
CA LEU A 111 -15.21 1.44 16.96
C LEU A 111 -16.05 0.34 17.61
N VAL A 112 -15.86 -0.90 17.22
CA VAL A 112 -16.60 -2.04 17.78
C VAL A 112 -15.85 -2.72 18.92
N ARG A 113 -14.73 -2.16 19.37
CA ARG A 113 -13.85 -2.74 20.41
C ARG A 113 -13.55 -4.21 20.15
N ALA A 114 -13.08 -4.49 18.93
CA ALA A 114 -12.78 -5.85 18.51
C ALA A 114 -11.74 -6.52 19.42
N LYS A 115 -11.92 -7.81 19.68
CA LYS A 115 -11.01 -8.62 20.52
C LYS A 115 -9.65 -8.84 19.86
N LYS A 116 -9.62 -8.81 18.52
CA LYS A 116 -8.42 -8.92 17.68
C LYS A 116 -8.75 -8.40 16.27
N ILE A 117 -7.74 -8.16 15.46
CA ILE A 117 -7.88 -7.99 14.03
C ILE A 117 -7.69 -9.37 13.40
N SER A 118 -8.70 -9.84 12.67
CA SER A 118 -8.69 -11.13 11.96
C SER A 118 -8.22 -10.98 10.54
N ASP A 119 -7.84 -12.09 9.90
CA ASP A 119 -7.55 -12.13 8.47
C ASP A 119 -8.79 -11.71 7.65
N GLY A 120 -10.01 -12.06 8.09
CA GLY A 120 -11.26 -11.63 7.45
C GLY A 120 -11.45 -10.12 7.48
N MET A 121 -11.13 -9.45 8.58
CA MET A 121 -11.16 -7.99 8.68
C MET A 121 -10.14 -7.33 7.75
N ALA A 122 -8.92 -7.88 7.64
CA ALA A 122 -7.90 -7.38 6.73
C ALA A 122 -8.30 -7.57 5.25
N ILE A 123 -8.86 -8.73 4.90
CA ILE A 123 -9.38 -9.00 3.56
C ILE A 123 -10.54 -8.05 3.22
N ARG A 124 -11.48 -7.83 4.17
CA ARG A 124 -12.59 -6.89 3.94
C ARG A 124 -12.11 -5.46 3.72
N CYS A 125 -11.07 -5.02 4.46
CA CYS A 125 -10.44 -3.72 4.23
C CYS A 125 -9.87 -3.60 2.81
N SER A 126 -9.18 -4.64 2.35
CA SER A 126 -8.64 -4.68 0.97
C SER A 126 -9.74 -4.56 -0.08
N HIS A 127 -10.86 -5.26 0.10
CA HIS A 127 -12.02 -5.13 -0.78
C HIS A 127 -12.62 -3.72 -0.73
N SER A 128 -12.70 -3.11 0.44
CA SER A 128 -13.21 -1.73 0.59
C SER A 128 -12.39 -0.72 -0.22
N ILE A 129 -11.05 -0.84 -0.17
CA ILE A 129 -10.14 -0.02 -0.97
C ILE A 129 -10.35 -0.26 -2.47
N ALA A 130 -10.44 -1.52 -2.89
CA ALA A 130 -10.65 -1.90 -4.29
C ALA A 130 -11.99 -1.38 -4.82
N ASP A 131 -13.08 -1.62 -4.09
CA ASP A 131 -14.44 -1.17 -4.44
C ASP A 131 -14.51 0.37 -4.58
N TYR A 132 -13.83 1.10 -3.70
CA TYR A 132 -13.76 2.55 -3.76
C TYR A 132 -12.95 3.04 -4.96
N SER A 133 -11.78 2.43 -5.21
CA SER A 133 -10.92 2.75 -6.35
C SER A 133 -11.63 2.50 -7.68
N GLU A 134 -12.34 1.37 -7.79
CA GLU A 134 -13.12 1.02 -8.99
C GLU A 134 -14.23 2.04 -9.26
N LYS A 135 -14.99 2.43 -8.24
CA LYS A 135 -16.03 3.47 -8.35
C LYS A 135 -15.49 4.83 -8.77
N LYS A 136 -14.28 5.17 -8.31
CA LYS A 136 -13.58 6.41 -8.69
C LYS A 136 -13.08 6.37 -10.14
N GLY A 137 -12.90 5.18 -10.68
CA GLY A 137 -12.35 4.91 -12.01
C GLY A 137 -10.86 4.61 -11.94
N ILE A 138 -10.49 3.40 -12.38
CA ILE A 138 -9.11 2.93 -12.41
C ILE A 138 -8.51 3.03 -13.82
N ASN A 139 -7.20 3.24 -13.89
CA ASN A 139 -6.40 3.15 -15.09
C ASN A 139 -4.98 2.68 -14.71
N PRO A 140 -4.10 2.35 -15.67
CA PRO A 140 -2.78 1.77 -15.35
C PRO A 140 -1.90 2.61 -14.40
N ASP A 141 -2.11 3.91 -14.33
CA ASP A 141 -1.35 4.83 -13.49
C ASP A 141 -2.13 5.29 -12.24
N ASN A 142 -3.36 4.79 -12.05
CA ASN A 142 -4.21 5.08 -10.89
C ASN A 142 -5.11 3.89 -10.57
N ILE A 143 -4.56 2.87 -9.91
CA ILE A 143 -5.28 1.65 -9.52
C ILE A 143 -5.72 1.64 -8.05
N VAL A 144 -5.22 2.56 -7.25
CA VAL A 144 -5.45 2.61 -5.80
C VAL A 144 -5.67 4.05 -5.34
N VAL A 145 -6.46 4.21 -4.30
CA VAL A 145 -6.69 5.49 -3.61
C VAL A 145 -5.41 6.09 -3.04
N THR A 146 -5.46 7.38 -2.75
CA THR A 146 -4.39 8.11 -2.06
C THR A 146 -4.82 8.51 -0.65
N MET A 147 -3.89 9.03 0.15
CA MET A 147 -4.18 9.55 1.49
C MET A 147 -5.09 10.79 1.48
N GLU A 148 -5.35 11.39 0.32
CA GLU A 148 -6.26 12.52 0.16
C GLU A 148 -7.73 12.10 0.01
N ASP A 149 -7.98 10.82 -0.27
CA ASP A 149 -9.32 10.25 -0.43
C ASP A 149 -9.95 9.95 0.94
N GLU A 150 -10.36 10.99 1.67
CA GLU A 150 -10.84 10.89 3.06
C GLU A 150 -11.99 9.90 3.26
N ASP A 151 -12.92 9.83 2.30
CA ASP A 151 -14.12 9.00 2.40
C ASP A 151 -13.80 7.51 2.36
N VAL A 152 -12.67 7.10 1.76
CA VAL A 152 -12.27 5.70 1.74
C VAL A 152 -11.99 5.18 3.14
N PHE A 153 -11.32 5.97 3.99
CA PHE A 153 -10.98 5.55 5.36
C PHE A 153 -12.21 5.40 6.25
N ALA A 154 -13.24 6.22 6.03
CA ALA A 154 -14.53 6.06 6.72
C ALA A 154 -15.27 4.80 6.24
N GLN A 155 -15.24 4.51 4.93
CA GLN A 155 -15.80 3.29 4.36
C GLN A 155 -15.08 2.04 4.87
N GLU A 156 -13.74 2.02 4.84
CA GLU A 156 -12.91 0.94 5.40
C GLU A 156 -13.26 0.67 6.86
N ALA A 157 -13.34 1.71 7.68
CA ALA A 157 -13.65 1.58 9.09
C ALA A 157 -15.04 0.94 9.31
N ALA A 158 -16.04 1.36 8.54
CA ALA A 158 -17.38 0.77 8.61
C ALA A 158 -17.38 -0.69 8.17
N ASP A 159 -16.76 -0.99 7.05
CA ASP A 159 -16.67 -2.34 6.49
C ASP A 159 -15.93 -3.31 7.42
N VAL A 160 -14.83 -2.87 7.99
CA VAL A 160 -14.05 -3.65 8.98
C VAL A 160 -14.84 -3.86 10.27
N ALA A 161 -15.56 -2.84 10.75
CA ALA A 161 -16.44 -2.97 11.91
C ALA A 161 -17.55 -4.00 11.68
N MET A 162 -18.19 -3.98 10.52
CA MET A 162 -19.21 -4.97 10.14
C MET A 162 -18.64 -6.38 10.03
N GLN A 163 -17.43 -6.52 9.49
CA GLN A 163 -16.77 -7.83 9.44
C GLN A 163 -16.43 -8.36 10.84
N ALA A 164 -15.95 -7.50 11.74
CA ALA A 164 -15.71 -7.87 13.13
C ALA A 164 -16.99 -8.33 13.84
N ILE A 165 -18.12 -7.65 13.59
CA ILE A 165 -19.44 -8.05 14.14
C ILE A 165 -19.86 -9.40 13.56
N LYS A 166 -19.74 -9.59 12.26
CA LYS A 166 -20.06 -10.86 11.58
C LYS A 166 -19.28 -12.03 12.14
N GLU A 167 -18.04 -11.82 12.55
CA GLU A 167 -17.16 -12.84 13.13
C GLU A 167 -17.34 -13.01 14.66
N GLY A 168 -18.22 -12.24 15.30
CA GLY A 168 -18.43 -12.27 16.76
C GLY A 168 -17.24 -11.76 17.57
N LEU A 169 -16.38 -10.94 16.95
CA LEU A 169 -15.20 -10.38 17.57
C LEU A 169 -15.47 -9.04 18.29
N ASN A 170 -16.60 -8.42 18.01
CA ASN A 170 -16.98 -7.14 18.59
C ASN A 170 -17.34 -7.23 20.08
N ARG A 171 -17.27 -6.09 20.78
CA ARG A 171 -17.82 -5.86 22.12
C ARG A 171 -18.92 -4.79 22.12
N VAL A 172 -19.01 -4.03 21.01
CA VAL A 172 -20.03 -3.01 20.79
C VAL A 172 -20.68 -3.32 19.46
N ASN A 173 -22.01 -3.24 19.39
CA ASN A 173 -22.77 -3.34 18.15
C ASN A 173 -22.97 -1.95 17.57
N MET A 174 -22.84 -1.85 16.27
CA MET A 174 -23.06 -0.63 15.46
C MET A 174 -23.66 -1.04 14.12
N THR A 175 -24.40 -0.15 13.50
CA THR A 175 -24.73 -0.25 12.08
C THR A 175 -23.56 0.23 11.23
N TRP A 176 -23.61 -0.05 9.94
CA TRP A 176 -22.61 0.43 8.99
C TRP A 176 -22.59 1.97 8.95
N GLU A 177 -23.77 2.61 8.92
CA GLU A 177 -23.94 4.04 8.90
C GLU A 177 -23.40 4.73 10.16
N GLU A 178 -23.63 4.15 11.32
CA GLU A 178 -23.08 4.66 12.59
C GLU A 178 -21.55 4.61 12.59
N ALA A 179 -20.97 3.50 12.13
CA ALA A 179 -19.51 3.34 12.05
C ALA A 179 -18.90 4.31 11.03
N TYR A 180 -19.50 4.43 9.84
CA TYR A 180 -19.06 5.35 8.80
C TYR A 180 -19.09 6.80 9.27
N ASN A 181 -20.24 7.24 9.84
CA ASN A 181 -20.42 8.62 10.30
C ASN A 181 -19.48 8.96 11.46
N ALA A 182 -19.27 8.03 12.40
CA ALA A 182 -18.32 8.22 13.50
C ALA A 182 -16.88 8.40 12.98
N ALA A 183 -16.43 7.54 12.07
CA ALA A 183 -15.11 7.66 11.47
C ALA A 183 -14.96 8.96 10.67
N LYS A 184 -15.93 9.29 9.83
CA LYS A 184 -15.92 10.52 9.02
C LYS A 184 -15.90 11.79 9.87
N ALA A 185 -16.68 11.82 10.95
CA ALA A 185 -16.71 12.96 11.87
C ALA A 185 -15.35 13.22 12.53
N GLU A 186 -14.67 12.16 12.98
CA GLU A 186 -13.32 12.28 13.59
C GLU A 186 -12.26 12.72 12.58
N ILE A 187 -12.26 12.16 11.36
CA ILE A 187 -11.36 12.62 10.29
C ILE A 187 -11.54 14.11 10.04
N LYS A 188 -12.78 14.56 9.87
CA LYS A 188 -13.12 15.98 9.67
C LYS A 188 -12.66 16.83 10.84
N GLN A 189 -12.88 16.37 12.07
CA GLN A 189 -12.47 17.09 13.28
C GLN A 189 -10.94 17.26 13.35
N CYS A 190 -10.19 16.18 13.14
CA CYS A 190 -8.72 16.22 13.15
C CYS A 190 -8.15 17.16 12.08
N ARG A 191 -8.64 17.08 10.85
CA ARG A 191 -8.23 17.97 9.77
C ARG A 191 -8.56 19.44 10.04
N SER A 192 -9.78 19.69 10.55
CA SER A 192 -10.19 21.06 10.91
C SER A 192 -9.33 21.64 12.04
N LEU A 193 -8.97 20.82 13.02
CA LEU A 193 -8.08 21.24 14.11
C LEU A 193 -6.67 21.56 13.58
N THR A 194 -6.11 20.70 12.75
CA THR A 194 -4.78 20.92 12.14
C THR A 194 -4.77 22.22 11.33
N LYS A 195 -5.81 22.43 10.51
CA LYS A 195 -5.94 23.67 9.73
C LYS A 195 -5.99 24.91 10.62
N LYS A 196 -6.76 24.89 11.69
CA LYS A 196 -6.81 25.99 12.66
C LYS A 196 -5.48 26.26 13.33
N LEU A 197 -4.74 25.21 13.71
CA LEU A 197 -3.42 25.37 14.29
C LEU A 197 -2.43 26.00 13.32
N MET A 198 -2.54 25.71 12.02
CA MET A 198 -1.76 26.37 10.97
C MET A 198 -2.17 27.84 10.81
N GLU A 199 -3.47 28.12 10.69
CA GLU A 199 -4.03 29.48 10.54
C GLU A 199 -3.67 30.40 11.71
N GLU A 200 -3.63 29.86 12.93
CA GLU A 200 -3.27 30.59 14.15
C GLU A 200 -1.74 30.62 14.42
N GLY A 201 -0.93 30.01 13.55
CA GLY A 201 0.52 30.03 13.63
C GLY A 201 1.16 29.12 14.67
N PHE A 202 0.40 28.23 15.32
CA PHE A 202 0.95 27.19 16.19
C PHE A 202 1.75 26.15 15.40
N ILE A 203 1.30 25.80 14.20
CA ILE A 203 2.05 25.03 13.23
C ILE A 203 2.58 26.00 12.19
N LYS A 204 3.89 26.19 12.18
CA LYS A 204 4.58 27.09 11.25
C LYS A 204 4.74 26.42 9.89
N GLU A 205 4.49 27.18 8.83
CA GLU A 205 4.89 26.76 7.48
C GLU A 205 6.42 26.74 7.38
N PRO A 206 7.02 25.78 6.65
CA PRO A 206 8.43 25.80 6.34
C PRO A 206 8.80 27.06 5.57
N PRO A 207 10.00 27.66 5.79
CA PRO A 207 10.45 28.81 5.03
C PRO A 207 10.41 28.53 3.51
N LYS A 208 9.87 29.45 2.72
CA LYS A 208 9.76 29.30 1.25
C LYS A 208 11.12 29.03 0.60
N GLU A 209 12.17 29.66 1.11
CA GLU A 209 13.54 29.48 0.65
C GLU A 209 14.01 28.02 0.78
N MET A 210 13.54 27.29 1.79
CA MET A 210 13.90 25.90 1.99
C MET A 210 13.40 24.99 0.84
N TYR A 211 12.21 25.25 0.32
CA TYR A 211 11.68 24.52 -0.85
C TYR A 211 12.50 24.81 -2.11
N THR A 212 12.85 26.09 -2.34
CA THR A 212 13.69 26.49 -3.48
C THR A 212 15.06 25.83 -3.41
N GLN A 213 15.73 25.89 -2.27
CA GLN A 213 17.04 25.28 -2.06
C GLN A 213 17.00 23.75 -2.23
N ALA A 214 15.97 23.09 -1.71
CA ALA A 214 15.80 21.64 -1.85
C ALA A 214 15.58 21.25 -3.33
N PHE A 215 14.79 22.03 -4.06
CA PHE A 215 14.55 21.81 -5.49
C PHE A 215 15.83 22.01 -6.30
N GLU A 216 16.54 23.12 -6.09
CA GLU A 216 17.80 23.41 -6.79
C GLU A 216 18.85 22.32 -6.51
N TYR A 217 18.97 21.89 -5.25
CA TYR A 217 19.85 20.80 -4.87
C TYR A 217 19.49 19.49 -5.59
N ALA A 218 18.21 19.12 -5.63
CA ALA A 218 17.75 17.91 -6.31
C ALA A 218 18.05 17.96 -7.82
N VAL A 219 17.80 19.10 -8.47
CA VAL A 219 18.12 19.31 -9.89
C VAL A 219 19.62 19.19 -10.15
N GLU A 220 20.45 19.74 -9.27
CA GLU A 220 21.91 19.65 -9.40
C GLU A 220 22.40 18.19 -9.28
N GLN A 221 21.85 17.41 -8.32
CA GLN A 221 22.20 15.98 -8.17
C GLN A 221 21.82 15.18 -9.40
N ILE A 222 20.63 15.40 -9.97
CA ILE A 222 20.19 14.72 -11.19
C ILE A 222 21.12 15.05 -12.36
N LYS A 223 21.55 16.31 -12.51
CA LYS A 223 22.49 16.70 -13.57
C LYS A 223 23.88 16.07 -13.40
N LYS A 224 24.36 15.90 -12.17
CA LYS A 224 25.64 15.23 -11.87
C LYS A 224 25.61 13.74 -12.19
N ASN A 225 24.49 13.08 -11.90
CA ASN A 225 24.34 11.64 -12.10
C ASN A 225 24.01 11.22 -13.54
N ARG A 226 23.73 12.20 -14.43
CA ARG A 226 23.52 11.97 -15.87
C ARG A 226 24.80 12.08 -16.72
N LYS A 227 25.93 12.35 -16.11
CA LYS A 227 27.25 12.32 -16.75
C LYS A 227 27.95 11.01 -16.43
#